data_ee0178c47780ca8affeb2114085391b7
#
_entry.id   ee0178c47780ca8affeb2114085391b7
#
_cell.length_a   1.000
_cell.length_b   1.000
_cell.length_c   1.000
_cell.angle_alpha   90.00
_cell.angle_beta   90.00
_cell.angle_gamma   90.00
#
_symmetry.space_group_name_H-M   'P 1'
#
loop_
_entity.id
_entity.type
_entity.pdbx_description
1 polymer ?
#
loop_
_entity_poly.entity_id
_entity_poly.type
_entity_poly.pdbx_seq_one_letter_code
_entity_poly.pdbx_strand_id
1 'polypeptide(L)'
;MKELIRFLQALLGRNTVYYIGGSDVLPPPLKGAEEQQALRDLEAGDENAKQLLIERNLRLVVFLARRFENTGVNLEDLISIGTIGLIKAISTYRLDRNIKLATYASRCIENEILMHIRKIAPLKAEVSLDEPINMDGDGNELLLSDVLGTDEEMILKPL
;
A
#
# COMPACT_ATOMS: atom_id res chain seq x y z
N MET A 1 -22.57 19.56 -4.45
CA MET A 1 -22.17 18.26 -5.00
C MET A 1 -21.21 18.37 -6.20
N LYS A 2 -21.49 19.20 -7.20
CA LYS A 2 -20.60 19.37 -8.37
C LYS A 2 -19.20 19.91 -8.05
N GLU A 3 -19.07 20.77 -7.06
CA GLU A 3 -17.78 21.32 -6.61
C GLU A 3 -16.90 20.29 -5.91
N LEU A 4 -17.50 19.37 -5.14
CA LEU A 4 -16.79 18.27 -4.48
C LEU A 4 -16.26 17.24 -5.50
N ILE A 5 -17.03 17.00 -6.57
CA ILE A 5 -16.64 16.12 -7.68
C ILE A 5 -15.48 16.76 -8.46
N ARG A 6 -15.50 18.07 -8.71
CA ARG A 6 -14.39 18.80 -9.34
C ARG A 6 -13.13 18.79 -8.47
N PHE A 7 -13.29 18.98 -7.16
CA PHE A 7 -12.16 18.91 -6.22
C PHE A 7 -11.55 17.51 -6.17
N LEU A 8 -12.38 16.45 -6.19
CA LEU A 8 -11.91 15.06 -6.25
C LEU A 8 -11.30 14.71 -7.62
N GLN A 9 -11.83 15.23 -8.71
CA GLN A 9 -11.22 15.05 -10.05
C GLN A 9 -9.90 15.81 -10.19
N ALA A 10 -9.77 16.99 -9.58
CA ALA A 10 -8.51 17.72 -9.52
C ALA A 10 -7.47 17.03 -8.61
N LEU A 11 -7.93 16.37 -7.50
CA LEU A 11 -7.08 15.63 -6.57
C LEU A 11 -6.66 14.27 -7.13
N LEU A 12 -7.50 13.63 -7.95
CA LEU A 12 -7.28 12.28 -8.50
C LEU A 12 -6.45 12.27 -9.79
N GLY A 13 -6.04 13.45 -10.34
CA GLY A 13 -5.29 13.46 -11.59
C GLY A 13 -5.84 12.42 -12.56
N ARG A 14 -5.76 12.58 -13.84
CA ARG A 14 -6.43 11.85 -14.94
C ARG A 14 -6.40 10.29 -14.96
N ASN A 15 -6.01 9.60 -13.89
CA ASN A 15 -6.15 8.15 -13.76
C ASN A 15 -7.45 7.82 -13.02
N THR A 16 -8.49 7.53 -13.78
CA THR A 16 -9.75 6.96 -13.31
C THR A 16 -9.47 5.53 -12.84
N VAL A 17 -9.40 5.33 -11.54
CA VAL A 17 -9.37 3.98 -10.98
C VAL A 17 -10.81 3.45 -11.03
N TYR A 18 -11.07 2.54 -11.95
CA TYR A 18 -12.36 1.84 -12.04
C TYR A 18 -12.41 0.77 -10.96
N TYR A 19 -13.22 1.00 -9.93
CA TYR A 19 -13.61 -0.06 -8.99
C TYR A 19 -14.74 -0.87 -9.62
N ILE A 20 -14.50 -2.15 -9.84
CA ILE A 20 -15.50 -3.10 -10.34
C ILE A 20 -16.47 -3.40 -9.20
N GLY A 21 -17.67 -2.79 -9.25
CA GLY A 21 -18.79 -3.14 -8.38
C GLY A 21 -19.36 -2.01 -7.52
N GLY A 22 -20.29 -1.22 -8.04
CA GLY A 22 -21.16 -0.30 -7.29
C GLY A 22 -20.53 1.06 -7.01
N SER A 23 -21.27 2.13 -7.18
CA SER A 23 -20.97 3.56 -7.05
C SER A 23 -19.49 3.97 -7.08
N ASP A 24 -19.09 4.66 -8.13
CA ASP A 24 -17.73 5.16 -8.41
C ASP A 24 -17.14 6.13 -7.34
N VAL A 25 -17.80 6.30 -6.21
CA VAL A 25 -17.41 7.28 -5.19
C VAL A 25 -17.34 6.60 -3.82
N LEU A 26 -16.14 6.60 -3.23
CA LEU A 26 -15.97 6.17 -1.84
C LEU A 26 -16.93 6.91 -0.90
N PRO A 27 -17.58 6.22 0.05
CA PRO A 27 -18.54 6.82 0.96
C PRO A 27 -17.89 7.94 1.80
N PRO A 28 -18.66 8.97 2.18
CA PRO A 28 -18.14 10.05 3.02
C PRO A 28 -17.81 9.52 4.42
N PRO A 29 -16.85 10.15 5.13
CA PRO A 29 -16.51 9.78 6.50
C PRO A 29 -17.68 10.02 7.44
N LEU A 30 -17.77 9.22 8.52
CA LEU A 30 -18.70 9.46 9.62
C LEU A 30 -18.37 10.76 10.33
N LYS A 31 -19.37 11.39 10.91
CA LYS A 31 -19.20 12.68 11.61
C LYS A 31 -19.79 12.65 13.02
N GLY A 32 -19.08 13.25 13.96
CA GLY A 32 -19.60 13.55 15.30
C GLY A 32 -20.22 12.38 16.02
N ALA A 33 -21.55 12.43 16.25
CA ALA A 33 -22.26 11.42 17.03
C ALA A 33 -22.30 10.03 16.38
N GLU A 34 -22.34 9.96 15.04
CA GLU A 34 -22.34 8.69 14.31
C GLU A 34 -21.00 7.95 14.48
N GLU A 35 -19.89 8.68 14.38
CA GLU A 35 -18.56 8.10 14.60
C GLU A 35 -18.41 7.60 16.04
N GLN A 36 -18.86 8.40 17.01
CA GLN A 36 -18.80 8.01 18.42
C GLN A 36 -19.66 6.77 18.72
N GLN A 37 -20.85 6.66 18.09
CA GLN A 37 -21.68 5.48 18.24
C GLN A 37 -21.00 4.25 17.66
N ALA A 38 -20.49 4.33 16.42
CA ALA A 38 -19.79 3.22 15.78
C ALA A 38 -18.54 2.79 16.57
N LEU A 39 -17.84 3.71 17.24
CA LEU A 39 -16.71 3.38 18.10
C LEU A 39 -17.12 2.66 19.39
N ARG A 40 -18.26 3.02 19.98
CA ARG A 40 -18.82 2.27 21.14
C ARG A 40 -19.25 0.88 20.76
N ASP A 41 -19.91 0.74 19.61
CA ASP A 41 -20.36 -0.55 19.10
C ASP A 41 -19.15 -1.44 18.75
N LEU A 42 -18.05 -0.84 18.25
CA LEU A 42 -16.77 -1.54 18.05
C LEU A 42 -16.21 -2.09 19.37
N GLU A 43 -16.22 -1.30 20.45
CA GLU A 43 -15.79 -1.77 21.79
C GLU A 43 -16.69 -2.88 22.35
N ALA A 44 -17.97 -2.87 21.98
CA ALA A 44 -18.90 -3.95 22.31
C ALA A 44 -18.67 -5.22 21.48
N GLY A 45 -17.78 -5.19 20.48
CA GLY A 45 -17.44 -6.32 19.63
C GLY A 45 -18.34 -6.49 18.41
N ASP A 46 -19.05 -5.43 17.98
CA ASP A 46 -19.89 -5.49 16.77
C ASP A 46 -19.01 -5.44 15.49
N GLU A 47 -18.98 -6.55 14.75
CA GLU A 47 -18.27 -6.65 13.47
C GLU A 47 -18.88 -5.73 12.38
N ASN A 48 -20.18 -5.40 12.44
CA ASN A 48 -20.80 -4.48 11.49
C ASN A 48 -20.26 -3.04 11.72
N ALA A 49 -20.08 -2.65 12.97
CA ALA A 49 -19.48 -1.36 13.32
C ALA A 49 -18.03 -1.27 12.82
N LYS A 50 -17.27 -2.36 12.94
CA LYS A 50 -15.90 -2.45 12.42
C LYS A 50 -15.87 -2.28 10.90
N GLN A 51 -16.74 -3.00 10.19
CA GLN A 51 -16.86 -2.92 8.74
C GLN A 51 -17.25 -1.51 8.28
N LEU A 52 -18.22 -0.89 8.94
CA LEU A 52 -18.65 0.47 8.70
C LEU A 52 -17.49 1.48 8.89
N LEU A 53 -16.73 1.35 9.97
CA LEU A 53 -15.59 2.22 10.23
C LEU A 53 -14.48 2.06 9.18
N ILE A 54 -14.22 0.84 8.68
CA ILE A 54 -13.27 0.60 7.60
C ILE A 54 -13.73 1.32 6.33
N GLU A 55 -14.96 1.05 5.87
CA GLU A 55 -15.50 1.63 4.64
C GLU A 55 -15.48 3.16 4.64
N ARG A 56 -15.89 3.76 5.75
CA ARG A 56 -15.99 5.23 5.89
C ARG A 56 -14.64 5.92 6.01
N ASN A 57 -13.56 5.17 6.27
CA ASN A 57 -12.20 5.69 6.36
C ASN A 57 -11.28 5.32 5.17
N LEU A 58 -11.78 4.60 4.15
CA LEU A 58 -10.99 4.26 2.95
C LEU A 58 -10.45 5.51 2.22
N ARG A 59 -11.17 6.63 2.26
CA ARG A 59 -10.69 7.89 1.67
C ARG A 59 -9.41 8.39 2.33
N LEU A 60 -9.24 8.15 3.64
CA LEU A 60 -8.03 8.48 4.36
C LEU A 60 -6.85 7.64 3.86
N VAL A 61 -7.09 6.35 3.58
CA VAL A 61 -6.06 5.46 3.02
C VAL A 61 -5.58 5.98 1.67
N VAL A 62 -6.50 6.29 0.75
CA VAL A 62 -6.16 6.82 -0.58
C VAL A 62 -5.37 8.12 -0.47
N PHE A 63 -5.79 9.03 0.42
CA PHE A 63 -5.11 10.29 0.66
C PHE A 63 -3.67 10.10 1.14
N LEU A 64 -3.45 9.17 2.07
CA LEU A 64 -2.11 8.89 2.61
C LEU A 64 -1.24 8.12 1.61
N ALA A 65 -1.79 7.12 0.90
CA ALA A 65 -1.07 6.32 -0.09
C ALA A 65 -0.45 7.21 -1.19
N ARG A 66 -1.17 8.25 -1.63
CA ARG A 66 -0.67 9.21 -2.63
C ARG A 66 0.60 9.93 -2.22
N ARG A 67 0.83 10.15 -0.94
CA ARG A 67 2.06 10.79 -0.46
C ARG A 67 3.31 9.94 -0.71
N PHE A 68 3.12 8.65 -0.95
CA PHE A 68 4.18 7.68 -1.21
C PHE A 68 4.29 7.26 -2.68
N GLU A 69 3.53 7.88 -3.59
CA GLU A 69 3.51 7.54 -5.03
C GLU A 69 4.91 7.66 -5.67
N ASN A 70 5.73 8.60 -5.20
CA ASN A 70 7.10 8.82 -5.72
C ASN A 70 8.12 7.76 -5.26
N THR A 71 7.71 6.73 -4.51
CA THR A 71 8.62 5.67 -4.02
C THR A 71 8.85 4.57 -5.06
N GLY A 72 8.17 4.65 -6.22
CA GLY A 72 8.23 3.65 -7.29
C GLY A 72 7.47 2.36 -6.97
N VAL A 73 6.57 2.39 -5.98
CA VAL A 73 5.58 1.35 -5.72
C VAL A 73 4.27 1.77 -6.38
N ASN A 74 3.54 0.82 -6.97
CA ASN A 74 2.26 1.11 -7.59
C ASN A 74 1.27 1.67 -6.55
N LEU A 75 0.49 2.68 -6.95
CA LEU A 75 -0.51 3.30 -6.07
C LEU A 75 -1.55 2.29 -5.55
N GLU A 76 -1.96 1.34 -6.38
CA GLU A 76 -2.91 0.29 -5.99
C GLU A 76 -2.36 -0.60 -4.87
N ASP A 77 -1.08 -0.95 -4.95
CA ASP A 77 -0.39 -1.71 -3.92
C ASP A 77 -0.29 -0.90 -2.61
N LEU A 78 0.06 0.39 -2.72
CA LEU A 78 0.10 1.30 -1.57
C LEU A 78 -1.27 1.44 -0.89
N ILE A 79 -2.36 1.50 -1.66
CA ILE A 79 -3.73 1.54 -1.14
C ILE A 79 -4.07 0.22 -0.45
N SER A 80 -3.73 -0.92 -1.06
CA SER A 80 -3.98 -2.24 -0.48
C SER A 80 -3.26 -2.42 0.85
N ILE A 81 -1.98 -2.06 0.92
CA ILE A 81 -1.16 -2.10 2.13
C ILE A 81 -1.68 -1.12 3.17
N GLY A 82 -2.01 0.10 2.76
CA GLY A 82 -2.60 1.10 3.64
C GLY A 82 -3.95 0.66 4.22
N THR A 83 -4.75 -0.10 3.46
CA THR A 83 -5.99 -0.69 3.95
C THR A 83 -5.74 -1.72 5.04
N ILE A 84 -4.69 -2.55 4.92
CA ILE A 84 -4.27 -3.46 6.00
C ILE A 84 -3.91 -2.65 7.26
N GLY A 85 -3.18 -1.54 7.10
CA GLY A 85 -2.87 -0.62 8.20
C GLY A 85 -4.11 -0.05 8.87
N LEU A 86 -5.13 0.34 8.10
CA LEU A 86 -6.42 0.82 8.60
C LEU A 86 -7.16 -0.27 9.39
N ILE A 87 -7.23 -1.50 8.88
CA ILE A 87 -7.88 -2.64 9.54
C ILE A 87 -7.19 -2.92 10.89
N LYS A 88 -5.86 -2.95 10.92
CA LYS A 88 -5.09 -3.10 12.16
C LYS A 88 -5.37 -1.97 13.14
N ALA A 89 -5.43 -0.73 12.66
CA ALA A 89 -5.73 0.43 13.49
C ALA A 89 -7.12 0.31 14.14
N ILE A 90 -8.16 0.01 13.38
CA ILE A 90 -9.52 -0.13 13.90
C ILE A 90 -9.60 -1.28 14.91
N SER A 91 -8.94 -2.42 14.64
CA SER A 91 -8.93 -3.57 15.54
C SER A 91 -8.19 -3.34 16.87
N THR A 92 -7.27 -2.38 16.91
CA THR A 92 -6.45 -2.07 18.09
C THR A 92 -6.79 -0.72 18.74
N TYR A 93 -7.74 0.01 18.15
CA TYR A 93 -8.16 1.31 18.66
C TYR A 93 -8.85 1.18 20.02
N ARG A 94 -8.57 2.15 20.89
CA ARG A 94 -9.17 2.24 22.25
C ARG A 94 -9.66 3.66 22.50
N LEU A 95 -10.91 3.78 22.94
CA LEU A 95 -11.54 5.07 23.26
C LEU A 95 -10.93 5.75 24.49
N ASP A 96 -10.39 4.96 25.43
CA ASP A 96 -9.78 5.46 26.68
C ASP A 96 -8.56 6.38 26.45
N ARG A 97 -7.91 6.26 25.29
CA ARG A 97 -6.71 7.04 24.95
C ARG A 97 -6.96 8.48 24.57
N ASN A 98 -8.21 8.89 24.42
CA ASN A 98 -8.61 10.26 24.05
C ASN A 98 -7.91 10.82 22.79
N ILE A 99 -7.59 9.95 21.84
CA ILE A 99 -6.97 10.28 20.55
C ILE A 99 -8.04 10.04 19.46
N LYS A 100 -8.18 10.96 18.51
CA LYS A 100 -9.12 10.76 17.38
C LYS A 100 -8.72 9.54 16.54
N LEU A 101 -9.72 8.74 16.11
CA LEU A 101 -9.50 7.57 15.27
C LEU A 101 -8.66 7.92 14.03
N ALA A 102 -8.99 8.99 13.32
CA ALA A 102 -8.25 9.41 12.13
C ALA A 102 -6.76 9.67 12.40
N THR A 103 -6.40 10.23 13.56
CA THR A 103 -5.01 10.48 13.93
C THR A 103 -4.25 9.17 14.20
N TYR A 104 -4.89 8.24 14.90
CA TYR A 104 -4.30 6.93 15.18
C TYR A 104 -4.17 6.09 13.91
N ALA A 105 -5.25 6.02 13.11
CA ALA A 105 -5.28 5.30 11.85
C ALA A 105 -4.24 5.83 10.85
N SER A 106 -4.06 7.15 10.75
CA SER A 106 -3.05 7.74 9.86
C SER A 106 -1.66 7.21 10.16
N ARG A 107 -1.27 7.13 11.43
CA ARG A 107 0.05 6.58 11.82
C ARG A 107 0.18 5.09 11.52
N CYS A 108 -0.87 4.31 11.74
CA CYS A 108 -0.85 2.88 11.42
C CYS A 108 -0.74 2.64 9.92
N ILE A 109 -1.48 3.40 9.12
CA ILE A 109 -1.44 3.33 7.65
C ILE A 109 -0.04 3.71 7.14
N GLU A 110 0.50 4.84 7.56
CA GLU A 110 1.84 5.30 7.17
C GLU A 110 2.92 4.29 7.57
N ASN A 111 2.85 3.74 8.77
CA ASN A 111 3.81 2.74 9.24
C ASN A 111 3.77 1.45 8.40
N GLU A 112 2.57 0.95 8.04
CA GLU A 112 2.42 -0.25 7.23
C GLU A 112 3.01 -0.04 5.83
N ILE A 113 2.73 1.12 5.20
CA ILE A 113 3.28 1.51 3.91
C ILE A 113 4.82 1.61 3.99
N LEU A 114 5.36 2.29 4.99
CA LEU A 114 6.81 2.44 5.17
C LEU A 114 7.50 1.10 5.41
N MET A 115 6.90 0.20 6.20
CA MET A 115 7.43 -1.15 6.40
C MET A 115 7.51 -1.93 5.09
N HIS A 116 6.46 -1.84 4.27
CA HIS A 116 6.44 -2.48 2.95
C HIS A 116 7.53 -1.92 2.03
N ILE A 117 7.64 -0.59 1.92
CA ILE A 117 8.67 0.07 1.10
C ILE A 117 10.07 -0.39 1.53
N ARG A 118 10.35 -0.45 2.84
CA ARG A 118 11.64 -0.93 3.35
C ARG A 118 11.91 -2.39 3.01
N LYS A 119 10.86 -3.23 2.99
CA LYS A 119 10.98 -4.65 2.66
C LYS A 119 11.33 -4.87 1.19
N ILE A 120 10.78 -4.06 0.28
CA ILE A 120 11.03 -4.22 -1.16
C ILE A 120 12.23 -3.40 -1.67
N ALA A 121 12.73 -2.43 -0.89
CA ALA A 121 13.88 -1.63 -1.29
C ALA A 121 15.12 -2.48 -1.64
N PRO A 122 15.49 -3.53 -0.90
CA PRO A 122 16.57 -4.43 -1.28
C PRO A 122 16.30 -5.18 -2.59
N LEU A 123 15.05 -5.62 -2.82
CA LEU A 123 14.66 -6.37 -4.01
C LEU A 123 14.77 -5.54 -5.30
N LYS A 124 14.66 -4.22 -5.20
CA LYS A 124 14.88 -3.31 -6.34
C LYS A 124 16.35 -3.20 -6.76
N ALA A 125 17.27 -3.63 -5.92
CA ALA A 125 18.69 -3.67 -6.21
C ALA A 125 19.14 -5.04 -6.77
N GLU A 126 18.22 -6.00 -6.89
CA GLU A 126 18.49 -7.28 -7.53
C GLU A 126 18.62 -7.10 -9.03
N VAL A 127 19.72 -7.60 -9.58
CA VAL A 127 20.02 -7.60 -11.02
C VAL A 127 19.72 -9.00 -11.54
N SER A 128 19.05 -9.10 -12.69
CA SER A 128 18.80 -10.41 -13.32
C SER A 128 20.12 -11.02 -13.75
N LEU A 129 20.28 -12.33 -13.53
CA LEU A 129 21.43 -13.08 -14.05
C LEU A 129 21.43 -13.12 -15.60
N ASP A 130 20.26 -12.98 -16.21
CA ASP A 130 20.09 -12.90 -17.65
C ASP A 130 20.21 -11.46 -18.21
N GLU A 131 20.61 -10.50 -17.38
CA GLU A 131 20.82 -9.12 -17.84
C GLU A 131 22.12 -9.02 -18.64
N PRO A 132 22.07 -8.52 -19.88
CA PRO A 132 23.27 -8.35 -20.69
C PRO A 132 24.17 -7.26 -20.09
N ILE A 133 25.41 -7.62 -19.79
CA ILE A 133 26.41 -6.69 -19.26
C ILE A 133 27.04 -5.91 -20.41
N ASN A 134 27.28 -6.58 -21.53
CA ASN A 134 27.95 -5.99 -22.69
C ASN A 134 27.53 -6.73 -23.97
N MET A 135 27.66 -6.06 -25.12
CA MET A 135 27.59 -6.66 -26.44
C MET A 135 28.98 -6.65 -27.06
N ASP A 136 29.43 -7.76 -27.63
CA ASP A 136 30.65 -7.78 -28.40
C ASP A 136 30.44 -7.18 -29.80
N GLY A 137 31.53 -6.97 -30.56
CA GLY A 137 31.48 -6.39 -31.90
C GLY A 137 30.75 -7.25 -32.91
N ASP A 138 30.48 -8.52 -32.62
CA ASP A 138 29.79 -9.50 -33.46
C ASP A 138 28.30 -9.62 -33.10
N GLY A 139 27.83 -8.89 -32.09
CA GLY A 139 26.43 -8.82 -31.66
C GLY A 139 26.02 -9.91 -30.66
N ASN A 140 26.98 -10.64 -30.06
CA ASN A 140 26.68 -11.57 -29.00
C ASN A 140 26.55 -10.83 -27.66
N GLU A 141 25.51 -11.17 -26.89
CA GLU A 141 25.26 -10.63 -25.55
C GLU A 141 26.06 -11.44 -24.51
N LEU A 142 26.85 -10.75 -23.69
CA LEU A 142 27.49 -11.31 -22.52
C LEU A 142 26.55 -11.15 -21.33
N LEU A 143 26.03 -12.24 -20.81
CA LEU A 143 25.11 -12.24 -19.68
C LEU A 143 25.87 -12.23 -18.35
N LEU A 144 25.24 -11.74 -17.29
CA LEU A 144 25.81 -11.78 -15.94
C LEU A 144 26.01 -13.22 -15.46
N SER A 145 25.15 -14.17 -15.88
CA SER A 145 25.29 -15.60 -15.63
C SER A 145 26.56 -16.20 -16.20
N ASP A 146 27.04 -15.72 -17.35
CA ASP A 146 28.27 -16.23 -18.01
C ASP A 146 29.53 -15.83 -17.24
N VAL A 147 29.50 -14.69 -16.57
CA VAL A 147 30.62 -14.17 -15.77
C VAL A 147 30.64 -14.79 -14.37
N LEU A 148 29.48 -15.08 -13.79
CA LEU A 148 29.33 -15.62 -12.43
C LEU A 148 29.23 -17.14 -12.40
N GLY A 149 29.37 -17.83 -13.54
CA GLY A 149 29.34 -19.28 -13.64
C GLY A 149 30.37 -19.93 -12.70
N THR A 150 29.95 -20.99 -12.02
CA THR A 150 30.84 -21.80 -11.17
C THR A 150 31.69 -22.65 -12.08
N ASP A 151 33.04 -22.63 -11.94
CA ASP A 151 33.94 -23.54 -12.65
C ASP A 151 33.52 -24.97 -12.38
N GLU A 152 33.28 -25.77 -13.43
CA GLU A 152 32.91 -27.16 -13.33
C GLU A 152 33.94 -27.99 -12.53
N GLU A 153 35.22 -27.58 -12.49
CA GLU A 153 36.27 -28.20 -11.70
C GLU A 153 36.06 -28.08 -10.18
N MET A 154 35.33 -27.11 -9.68
CA MET A 154 35.04 -27.00 -8.24
C MET A 154 34.02 -27.99 -7.74
N ILE A 155 33.16 -28.53 -8.61
CA ILE A 155 32.06 -29.42 -8.26
C ILE A 155 32.55 -30.88 -8.23
N LEU A 156 33.65 -31.21 -8.91
CA LEU A 156 34.17 -32.59 -9.11
C LEU A 156 35.34 -33.00 -8.21
N LYS A 157 35.73 -32.16 -7.22
CA LYS A 157 36.72 -32.63 -6.23
C LYS A 157 36.04 -33.49 -5.17
N PRO A 158 36.15 -34.82 -5.21
CA PRO A 158 35.71 -35.67 -4.09
C PRO A 158 36.59 -35.36 -2.87
N LEU A 159 35.96 -35.27 -1.71
CA LEU A 159 36.56 -35.16 -0.39
C LEU A 159 37.42 -36.40 -0.10
#